data_f8fb8804a88c088ca0b9f9d70c258a65
#
_entry.id   f8fb8804a88c088ca0b9f9d70c258a65
#
_cell.length_a   1.000
_cell.length_b   1.000
_cell.length_c   1.000
_cell.angle_alpha   90.00
_cell.angle_beta   90.00
_cell.angle_gamma   90.00
#
_symmetry.space_group_name_H-M   'P 1'
#
loop_
_entity.id
_entity.type
_entity.pdbx_description
1 polymer ?
#
loop_
_entity_poly.entity_id
_entity_poly.type
_entity_poly.pdbx_seq_one_letter_code
_entity_poly.pdbx_strand_id
1 'polypeptide(L)'
;MHLFIEVIAAFFTALSFGVLFNMKGKNLILAGIGGSIAWFSYKFLLNMGVTENLCFFIATVCFAIYCELCARIYMTPATTLSVCCLIILVPGYGIYNTMYSVLTNNYIKAVEYGVSTLSCASSIALGLVFITTVFRKVNLY
;
A
#
# COMPACT_ATOMS: atom_id res chain seq x y z
N MET A 1 -19.21 4.50 9.82
CA MET A 1 -19.66 3.18 9.31
C MET A 1 -18.92 2.79 8.02
N HIS A 2 -18.71 3.72 7.07
CA HIS A 2 -18.00 3.43 5.80
C HIS A 2 -16.54 2.98 6.00
N LEU A 3 -15.79 3.61 6.88
CA LEU A 3 -14.38 3.27 7.13
C LEU A 3 -14.20 1.81 7.58
N PHE A 4 -15.09 1.32 8.43
CA PHE A 4 -15.02 -0.07 8.93
C PHE A 4 -15.24 -1.09 7.80
N ILE A 5 -16.20 -0.81 6.91
CA ILE A 5 -16.46 -1.65 5.74
C ILE A 5 -15.27 -1.65 4.78
N GLU A 6 -14.66 -0.48 4.54
CA GLU A 6 -13.48 -0.36 3.69
C GLU A 6 -12.28 -1.13 4.24
N VAL A 7 -12.05 -1.09 5.56
CA VAL A 7 -10.96 -1.84 6.22
C VAL A 7 -11.19 -3.35 6.12
N ILE A 8 -12.43 -3.82 6.27
CA ILE A 8 -12.77 -5.24 6.05
C ILE A 8 -12.55 -5.63 4.59
N ALA A 9 -12.97 -4.79 3.64
CA ALA A 9 -12.74 -5.03 2.23
C ALA A 9 -11.23 -5.11 1.90
N ALA A 10 -10.42 -4.23 2.48
CA ALA A 10 -8.97 -4.25 2.35
C ALA A 10 -8.36 -5.55 2.90
N PHE A 11 -8.88 -6.06 4.03
CA PHE A 11 -8.47 -7.35 4.59
C PHE A 11 -8.70 -8.49 3.61
N PHE A 12 -9.92 -8.62 3.07
CA PHE A 12 -10.24 -9.68 2.11
C PHE A 12 -9.48 -9.52 0.79
N THR A 13 -9.24 -8.30 0.34
CA THR A 13 -8.43 -8.03 -0.86
C THR A 13 -7.00 -8.50 -0.65
N ALA A 14 -6.35 -8.15 0.46
CA ALA A 14 -5.00 -8.63 0.77
C ALA A 14 -4.92 -10.14 0.91
N LEU A 15 -5.94 -10.79 1.50
CA LEU A 15 -6.05 -12.25 1.55
C LEU A 15 -6.10 -12.86 0.15
N SER A 16 -6.94 -12.31 -0.73
CA SER A 16 -7.10 -12.81 -2.10
C SER A 16 -5.78 -12.74 -2.88
N PHE A 17 -5.06 -11.64 -2.78
CA PHE A 17 -3.73 -11.51 -3.37
C PHE A 17 -2.71 -12.43 -2.70
N GLY A 18 -2.79 -12.63 -1.39
CA GLY A 18 -1.95 -13.61 -0.69
C GLY A 18 -2.13 -15.04 -1.25
N VAL A 19 -3.37 -15.43 -1.57
CA VAL A 19 -3.65 -16.72 -2.24
C VAL A 19 -3.02 -16.77 -3.63
N LEU A 20 -3.14 -15.69 -4.42
CA LEU A 20 -2.51 -15.61 -5.75
C LEU A 20 -0.99 -15.73 -5.69
N PHE A 21 -0.36 -15.20 -4.66
CA PHE A 21 1.09 -15.34 -4.41
C PHE A 21 1.45 -16.65 -3.70
N ASN A 22 0.53 -17.62 -3.66
CA ASN A 22 0.73 -18.95 -3.06
C ASN A 22 1.16 -18.90 -1.58
N MET A 23 0.71 -17.87 -0.84
CA MET A 23 0.91 -17.81 0.60
C MET A 23 -0.01 -18.80 1.30
N LYS A 24 0.52 -19.48 2.33
CA LYS A 24 -0.22 -20.52 3.05
C LYS A 24 -0.23 -20.27 4.56
N GLY A 25 -1.28 -20.76 5.20
CA GLY A 25 -1.38 -20.79 6.65
C GLY A 25 -1.41 -19.39 7.30
N LYS A 26 -0.61 -19.21 8.34
CA LYS A 26 -0.58 -17.99 9.16
C LYS A 26 -0.18 -16.75 8.37
N ASN A 27 0.67 -16.91 7.37
CA ASN A 27 1.18 -15.80 6.56
C ASN A 27 0.07 -15.11 5.75
N LEU A 28 -0.94 -15.85 5.35
CA LEU A 28 -2.10 -15.32 4.64
C LEU A 28 -2.90 -14.37 5.54
N ILE A 29 -3.12 -14.75 6.79
CA ILE A 29 -3.85 -13.90 7.77
C ILE A 29 -3.02 -12.65 8.08
N LEU A 30 -1.70 -12.79 8.22
CA LEU A 30 -0.79 -11.66 8.45
C LEU A 30 -0.83 -10.67 7.29
N ALA A 31 -0.89 -11.14 6.03
CA ALA A 31 -1.06 -10.29 4.87
C ALA A 31 -2.39 -9.50 4.91
N GLY A 32 -3.49 -10.18 5.30
CA GLY A 32 -4.80 -9.53 5.49
C GLY A 32 -4.76 -8.41 6.52
N ILE A 33 -4.16 -8.66 7.69
CA ILE A 33 -4.02 -7.67 8.75
C ILE A 33 -3.16 -6.49 8.28
N GLY A 34 -2.05 -6.77 7.59
CA GLY A 34 -1.18 -5.73 7.02
C GLY A 34 -1.91 -4.83 6.01
N GLY A 35 -2.74 -5.42 5.15
CA GLY A 35 -3.60 -4.68 4.23
C GLY A 35 -4.62 -3.79 4.93
N SER A 36 -5.22 -4.28 6.01
CA SER A 36 -6.13 -3.49 6.85
C SER A 36 -5.43 -2.30 7.49
N ILE A 37 -4.21 -2.49 8.01
CA ILE A 37 -3.39 -1.43 8.59
C ILE A 37 -3.06 -0.36 7.53
N ALA A 38 -2.68 -0.79 6.32
CA ALA A 38 -2.36 0.10 5.22
C ALA A 38 -3.54 1.01 4.86
N TRP A 39 -4.71 0.43 4.64
CA TRP A 39 -5.91 1.18 4.29
C TRP A 39 -6.43 2.06 5.42
N PHE A 40 -6.44 1.54 6.65
CA PHE A 40 -6.86 2.31 7.81
C PHE A 40 -5.98 3.55 8.01
N SER A 41 -4.66 3.39 7.96
CA SER A 41 -3.71 4.50 8.12
C SER A 41 -3.91 5.56 7.03
N TYR A 42 -4.08 5.15 5.77
CA TYR A 42 -4.33 6.05 4.66
C TYR A 42 -5.62 6.86 4.85
N LYS A 43 -6.74 6.19 5.11
CA LYS A 43 -8.04 6.86 5.28
C LYS A 43 -8.11 7.74 6.52
N PHE A 44 -7.50 7.31 7.61
CA PHE A 44 -7.44 8.09 8.84
C PHE A 44 -6.72 9.42 8.62
N LEU A 45 -5.57 9.41 7.98
CA LEU A 45 -4.80 10.62 7.66
C LEU A 45 -5.53 11.52 6.65
N LEU A 46 -6.17 10.93 5.65
CA LEU A 46 -6.95 11.67 4.67
C LEU A 46 -8.12 12.43 5.35
N ASN A 47 -8.79 11.79 6.31
CA ASN A 47 -9.86 12.43 7.08
C ASN A 47 -9.35 13.56 8.01
N MET A 48 -8.07 13.54 8.38
CA MET A 48 -7.42 14.63 9.12
C MET A 48 -7.02 15.81 8.22
N GLY A 49 -7.27 15.75 6.92
CA GLY A 49 -6.93 16.81 5.96
C GLY A 49 -5.47 16.86 5.55
N VAL A 50 -4.73 15.77 5.76
CA VAL A 50 -3.34 15.62 5.29
C VAL A 50 -3.32 15.48 3.77
N THR A 51 -2.29 16.02 3.11
CA THR A 51 -2.14 15.90 1.65
C THR A 51 -2.03 14.43 1.23
N GLU A 52 -2.63 14.08 0.10
CA GLU A 52 -2.74 12.70 -0.37
C GLU A 52 -1.37 11.99 -0.47
N ASN A 53 -0.36 12.67 -0.98
CA ASN A 53 1.00 12.14 -1.08
C ASN A 53 1.62 11.76 0.27
N LEU A 54 1.40 12.58 1.31
CA LEU A 54 1.85 12.28 2.67
C LEU A 54 1.04 11.13 3.29
N CYS A 55 -0.25 11.04 2.99
CA CYS A 55 -1.08 9.91 3.41
C CYS A 55 -0.53 8.59 2.88
N PHE A 56 -0.19 8.53 1.59
CA PHE A 56 0.44 7.36 0.97
C PHE A 56 1.79 7.02 1.59
N PHE A 57 2.64 8.02 1.81
CA PHE A 57 3.96 7.82 2.43
C PHE A 57 3.84 7.23 3.83
N ILE A 58 3.04 7.86 4.72
CA ILE A 58 2.89 7.42 6.11
C ILE A 58 2.19 6.06 6.19
N ALA A 59 1.15 5.82 5.40
CA ALA A 59 0.49 4.52 5.34
C ALA A 59 1.46 3.42 4.91
N THR A 60 2.34 3.71 3.93
CA THR A 60 3.39 2.78 3.49
C THR A 60 4.39 2.50 4.60
N VAL A 61 4.84 3.51 5.32
CA VAL A 61 5.73 3.35 6.48
C VAL A 61 5.08 2.45 7.54
N CYS A 62 3.80 2.69 7.88
CA CYS A 62 3.09 1.90 8.89
C CYS A 62 3.00 0.41 8.53
N PHE A 63 2.54 0.07 7.31
CA PHE A 63 2.44 -1.34 6.94
C PHE A 63 3.80 -1.98 6.70
N ALA A 64 4.79 -1.23 6.20
CA ALA A 64 6.13 -1.77 5.99
C ALA A 64 6.81 -2.15 7.31
N ILE A 65 6.68 -1.33 8.36
CA ILE A 65 7.14 -1.67 9.71
C ILE A 65 6.45 -2.96 10.19
N TYR A 66 5.13 -3.05 10.04
CA TYR A 66 4.37 -4.23 10.41
C TYR A 66 4.88 -5.48 9.66
N CYS A 67 5.07 -5.40 8.33
CA CYS A 67 5.56 -6.51 7.53
C CYS A 67 6.96 -6.97 7.94
N GLU A 68 7.88 -6.03 8.20
CA GLU A 68 9.24 -6.35 8.65
C GLU A 68 9.24 -7.01 10.04
N LEU A 69 8.41 -6.55 10.97
CA LEU A 69 8.27 -7.17 12.29
C LEU A 69 7.69 -8.59 12.19
N CYS A 70 6.63 -8.76 11.40
CA CYS A 70 6.02 -10.07 11.18
C CYS A 70 6.98 -11.04 10.49
N ALA A 71 7.75 -10.57 9.52
CA ALA A 71 8.74 -11.38 8.81
C ALA A 71 9.81 -11.95 9.76
N ARG A 72 10.26 -11.15 10.72
CA ARG A 72 11.23 -11.57 11.74
C ARG A 72 10.64 -12.57 12.74
N ILE A 73 9.42 -12.33 13.22
CA ILE A 73 8.77 -13.19 14.21
C ILE A 73 8.39 -14.55 13.61
N TYR A 74 7.89 -14.55 12.37
CA TYR A 74 7.35 -15.76 11.73
C TYR A 74 8.31 -16.39 10.71
N MET A 75 9.54 -15.88 10.57
CA MET A 75 10.56 -16.38 9.64
C MET A 75 10.04 -16.44 8.18
N THR A 76 9.29 -15.42 7.76
CA THR A 76 8.70 -15.33 6.40
C THR A 76 9.36 -14.24 5.60
N PRO A 77 9.40 -14.34 4.26
CA PRO A 77 9.94 -13.27 3.43
C PRO A 77 9.12 -11.98 3.59
N ALA A 78 9.74 -10.91 4.10
CA ALA A 78 9.09 -9.59 4.25
C ALA A 78 8.55 -9.06 2.92
N THR A 79 9.25 -9.34 1.83
CA THR A 79 8.87 -8.91 0.47
C THR A 79 7.50 -9.43 0.05
N THR A 80 7.19 -10.70 0.32
CA THR A 80 5.91 -11.31 -0.05
C THR A 80 4.74 -10.68 0.72
N LEU A 81 4.92 -10.44 2.03
CA LEU A 81 3.93 -9.74 2.85
C LEU A 81 3.73 -8.29 2.37
N SER A 82 4.84 -7.58 2.12
CA SER A 82 4.80 -6.19 1.68
C SER A 82 4.09 -6.00 0.34
N VAL A 83 4.27 -6.92 -0.62
CA VAL A 83 3.60 -6.85 -1.93
C VAL A 83 2.08 -6.97 -1.77
N CYS A 84 1.58 -7.89 -0.93
CA CYS A 84 0.14 -8.04 -0.70
C CYS A 84 -0.49 -6.77 -0.09
N CYS A 85 0.21 -6.11 0.83
CA CYS A 85 -0.24 -4.87 1.45
C CYS A 85 -0.15 -3.67 0.48
N LEU A 86 0.91 -3.63 -0.32
CA LEU A 86 1.19 -2.56 -1.27
C LEU A 86 0.09 -2.45 -2.35
N ILE A 87 -0.41 -3.57 -2.84
CA ILE A 87 -1.45 -3.60 -3.89
C ILE A 87 -2.68 -2.79 -3.49
N ILE A 88 -3.05 -2.77 -2.22
CA ILE A 88 -4.20 -2.02 -1.71
C ILE A 88 -3.98 -0.50 -1.83
N LEU A 89 -2.74 -0.04 -1.70
CA LEU A 89 -2.38 1.38 -1.81
C LEU A 89 -2.07 1.83 -3.24
N VAL A 90 -2.05 0.93 -4.23
CA VAL A 90 -1.83 1.32 -5.63
C VAL A 90 -2.88 2.37 -6.03
N PRO A 91 -2.47 3.53 -6.58
CA PRO A 91 -3.39 4.60 -6.96
C PRO A 91 -4.16 4.26 -8.25
N GLY A 92 -5.02 3.22 -8.19
CA GLY A 92 -5.77 2.66 -9.32
C GLY A 92 -6.72 3.67 -9.97
N TYR A 93 -7.35 4.53 -9.17
CA TYR A 93 -8.21 5.59 -9.67
C TYR A 93 -7.46 6.58 -10.56
N GLY A 94 -6.26 6.98 -10.17
CA GLY A 94 -5.42 7.87 -10.95
C GLY A 94 -4.98 7.24 -12.27
N ILE A 95 -4.57 5.97 -12.24
CA ILE A 95 -4.20 5.20 -13.44
C ILE A 95 -5.39 5.13 -14.42
N TYR A 96 -6.56 4.75 -13.91
CA TYR A 96 -7.77 4.65 -14.70
C TYR A 96 -8.14 6.00 -15.38
N ASN A 97 -8.18 7.09 -14.61
CA ASN A 97 -8.53 8.41 -15.14
C ASN A 97 -7.51 8.94 -16.14
N THR A 98 -6.24 8.65 -15.95
CA THR A 98 -5.18 8.98 -16.92
C THR A 98 -5.49 8.31 -18.26
N MET A 99 -5.71 6.99 -18.26
CA MET A 99 -6.01 6.24 -19.49
C MET A 99 -7.32 6.68 -20.12
N TYR A 100 -8.36 6.86 -19.33
CA TYR A 100 -9.67 7.36 -19.82
C TYR A 100 -9.57 8.73 -20.48
N SER A 101 -8.79 9.66 -19.88
CA SER A 101 -8.59 10.99 -20.43
C SER A 101 -7.82 10.97 -21.76
N VAL A 102 -6.87 10.05 -21.92
CA VAL A 102 -6.18 9.82 -23.21
C VAL A 102 -7.17 9.34 -24.28
N LEU A 103 -8.00 8.34 -23.94
CA LEU A 103 -8.97 7.77 -24.89
C LEU A 103 -10.05 8.78 -25.32
N THR A 104 -10.41 9.72 -24.44
CA THR A 104 -11.36 10.79 -24.72
C THR A 104 -10.71 12.03 -25.34
N ASN A 105 -9.45 11.96 -25.76
CA ASN A 105 -8.66 13.04 -26.34
C ASN A 105 -8.52 14.30 -25.45
N ASN A 106 -8.67 14.13 -24.12
CA ASN A 106 -8.49 15.21 -23.17
C ASN A 106 -7.08 15.14 -22.56
N TYR A 107 -6.08 15.52 -23.37
CA TYR A 107 -4.66 15.37 -23.01
C TYR A 107 -4.23 16.20 -21.79
N ILE A 108 -4.87 17.36 -21.57
CA ILE A 108 -4.57 18.21 -20.41
C ILE A 108 -4.89 17.47 -19.11
N LYS A 109 -6.09 16.90 -19.01
CA LYS A 109 -6.49 16.10 -17.85
C LYS A 109 -5.68 14.80 -17.72
N ALA A 110 -5.31 14.19 -18.85
CA ALA A 110 -4.46 13.00 -18.84
C ALA A 110 -3.10 13.28 -18.20
N VAL A 111 -2.48 14.41 -18.52
CA VAL A 111 -1.20 14.82 -17.90
C VAL A 111 -1.40 15.13 -16.42
N GLU A 112 -2.44 15.86 -16.05
CA GLU A 112 -2.75 16.19 -14.64
C GLU A 112 -2.91 14.92 -13.77
N TYR A 113 -3.76 13.98 -14.19
CA TYR A 113 -3.94 12.71 -13.49
C TYR A 113 -2.67 11.86 -13.50
N GLY A 114 -1.93 11.85 -14.60
CA GLY A 114 -0.68 11.10 -14.71
C GLY A 114 0.38 11.60 -13.76
N VAL A 115 0.60 12.90 -13.68
CA VAL A 115 1.57 13.52 -12.75
C VAL A 115 1.16 13.27 -11.30
N SER A 116 -0.12 13.44 -10.96
CA SER A 116 -0.63 13.15 -9.61
C SER A 116 -0.40 11.68 -9.23
N THR A 117 -0.73 10.76 -10.13
CA THR A 117 -0.56 9.31 -9.92
C THR A 117 0.90 8.93 -9.71
N LEU A 118 1.81 9.49 -10.52
CA LEU A 118 3.26 9.28 -10.37
C LEU A 118 3.78 9.84 -9.04
N SER A 119 3.26 10.97 -8.59
CA SER A 119 3.59 11.56 -7.31
C SER A 119 3.18 10.65 -6.14
N CYS A 120 1.96 10.09 -6.19
CA CYS A 120 1.51 9.12 -5.18
C CYS A 120 2.36 7.84 -5.20
N ALA A 121 2.65 7.29 -6.39
CA ALA A 121 3.47 6.09 -6.54
C ALA A 121 4.90 6.30 -6.03
N SER A 122 5.50 7.46 -6.28
CA SER A 122 6.83 7.80 -5.76
C SER A 122 6.84 7.92 -4.23
N SER A 123 5.77 8.46 -3.62
CA SER A 123 5.61 8.54 -2.17
C SER A 123 5.57 7.14 -1.54
N ILE A 124 4.84 6.21 -2.15
CA ILE A 124 4.78 4.81 -1.72
C ILE A 124 6.19 4.16 -1.84
N ALA A 125 6.85 4.32 -2.98
CA ALA A 125 8.17 3.74 -3.20
C ALA A 125 9.20 4.26 -2.19
N LEU A 126 9.22 5.56 -1.92
CA LEU A 126 10.10 6.17 -0.92
C LEU A 126 9.83 5.65 0.49
N GLY A 127 8.56 5.52 0.89
CA GLY A 127 8.18 4.96 2.20
C GLY A 127 8.69 3.52 2.36
N LEU A 128 8.52 2.69 1.33
CA LEU A 128 8.97 1.29 1.36
C LEU A 128 10.49 1.18 1.42
N VAL A 129 11.20 1.91 0.55
CA VAL A 129 12.67 1.90 0.51
C VAL A 129 13.26 2.43 1.83
N PHE A 130 12.67 3.46 2.41
CA PHE A 130 13.11 4.01 3.68
C PHE A 130 13.07 2.95 4.79
N ILE A 131 11.96 2.26 4.97
CA ILE A 131 11.82 1.25 6.03
C ILE A 131 12.70 0.03 5.76
N THR A 132 12.71 -0.51 4.55
CA THR A 132 13.53 -1.68 4.22
C THR A 132 15.01 -1.40 4.42
N THR A 133 15.48 -0.18 4.12
CA THR A 133 16.87 0.22 4.33
C THR A 133 17.22 0.35 5.82
N VAL A 134 16.33 0.96 6.61
CA VAL A 134 16.52 1.08 8.07
C VAL A 134 16.61 -0.30 8.72
N PHE A 135 15.68 -1.18 8.41
CA PHE A 135 15.65 -2.53 8.98
C PHE A 135 16.81 -3.41 8.52
N ARG A 136 17.31 -3.21 7.30
CA ARG A 136 18.50 -3.90 6.79
C ARG A 136 19.76 -3.47 7.55
N LYS A 137 19.92 -2.18 7.86
CA LYS A 137 21.04 -1.69 8.68
C LYS A 137 21.02 -2.25 10.12
N VAL A 138 19.85 -2.35 10.72
CA VAL A 138 19.69 -2.91 12.07
C VAL A 138 20.01 -4.40 12.13
N ASN A 139 19.90 -5.15 11.02
CA ASN A 139 20.29 -6.56 10.93
C ASN A 139 21.79 -6.80 10.74
N LEU A 140 22.59 -5.77 10.53
CA LEU A 140 24.05 -5.90 10.38
C LEU A 140 24.80 -5.77 11.71
N TYR A 141 24.08 -5.61 12.82
CA TYR A 141 24.54 -5.67 14.20
C TYR A 141 23.78 -6.76 14.97
#